data_3f3963ca1bdc88ae340e60f77b68c303
#
_entry.id   3f3963ca1bdc88ae340e60f77b68c303
#
_cell.length_a   1.000
_cell.length_b   1.000
_cell.length_c   1.000
_cell.angle_alpha   90.00
_cell.angle_beta   90.00
_cell.angle_gamma   90.00
#
_symmetry.space_group_name_H-M   'P 1'
#
loop_
_entity.id
_entity.type
_entity.pdbx_description
1 polymer ?
#
loop_
_entity_poly.entity_id
_entity_poly.type
_entity_poly.pdbx_seq_one_letter_code
_entity_poly.pdbx_strand_id
1 'polypeptide(L)'
;CIRDRYWGDLDLLLIDLPPGTGDLAISLGQLIPNSEIVVVTTPQVAAAEVAERAGRIAHQIHQQVIGVIENMSAFPCPTCSESISLFGDGGGEETSRRLSQLVGSDVPLLGKIPFSPLLRTGGDDGSPIVDGQPDSEAAKAITEIAEKLVKRSKSLLGVRLGVST
;
A
#
# COMPACT_ATOMS: atom_id res chain seq x y z
N CYS A 1 15.87 -12.51 -10.48
CA CYS A 1 14.57 -12.36 -11.16
C CYS A 1 13.47 -13.08 -10.40
N ILE A 2 12.25 -12.53 -10.39
CA ILE A 2 11.09 -13.13 -9.72
C ILE A 2 10.79 -14.53 -10.28
N ARG A 3 11.01 -14.71 -11.59
CA ARG A 3 10.73 -15.95 -12.32
C ARG A 3 11.67 -17.13 -11.95
N ASP A 4 12.88 -16.83 -11.51
CA ASP A 4 13.94 -17.84 -11.32
C ASP A 4 14.06 -18.29 -9.86
N ARG A 5 13.23 -17.78 -8.95
CA ARG A 5 13.24 -18.11 -7.54
C ARG A 5 12.02 -18.96 -7.16
N TYR A 6 12.29 -20.05 -6.48
CA TYR A 6 11.22 -20.83 -5.86
C TYR A 6 10.75 -20.15 -4.57
N TRP A 7 9.47 -19.77 -4.51
CA TRP A 7 8.89 -19.05 -3.39
C TRP A 7 8.14 -19.93 -2.40
N GLY A 8 7.97 -21.21 -2.72
CA GLY A 8 7.18 -22.15 -1.90
C GLY A 8 5.68 -21.89 -1.97
N ASP A 9 4.95 -22.44 -1.02
CA ASP A 9 3.53 -22.20 -0.85
C ASP A 9 3.33 -20.90 -0.06
N LEU A 10 2.90 -19.84 -0.73
CA LEU A 10 2.67 -18.52 -0.13
C LEU A 10 1.19 -18.16 -0.23
N ASP A 11 0.62 -17.68 0.87
CA ASP A 11 -0.74 -17.09 0.87
C ASP A 11 -0.74 -15.70 0.23
N LEU A 12 0.34 -14.94 0.41
CA LEU A 12 0.49 -13.58 -0.10
C LEU A 12 1.97 -13.27 -0.39
N LEU A 13 2.26 -12.68 -1.53
CA LEU A 13 3.56 -12.13 -1.88
C LEU A 13 3.45 -10.62 -2.05
N LEU A 14 4.19 -9.86 -1.25
CA LEU A 14 4.34 -8.43 -1.39
C LEU A 14 5.61 -8.11 -2.18
N ILE A 15 5.48 -7.26 -3.18
CA ILE A 15 6.59 -6.83 -4.03
C ILE A 15 6.74 -5.32 -3.86
N ASP A 16 7.86 -4.90 -3.29
CA ASP A 16 8.22 -3.49 -3.20
C ASP A 16 8.81 -3.02 -4.52
N LEU A 17 8.18 -2.02 -5.13
CA LEU A 17 8.61 -1.44 -6.39
C LEU A 17 9.48 -0.21 -6.15
N PRO A 18 10.52 0.00 -6.95
CA PRO A 18 11.28 1.24 -6.89
C PRO A 18 10.39 2.46 -7.17
N PRO A 19 10.72 3.64 -6.65
CA PRO A 19 9.93 4.84 -6.86
C PRO A 19 9.85 5.20 -8.34
N GLY A 20 8.67 5.62 -8.75
CA GLY A 20 8.40 6.04 -10.12
C GLY A 20 7.49 5.10 -10.89
N THR A 21 7.07 5.58 -12.05
CA THR A 21 6.12 4.93 -12.96
C THR A 21 6.84 4.29 -14.15
N GLY A 22 8.04 3.76 -13.90
CA GLY A 22 8.93 3.31 -14.97
C GLY A 22 8.63 1.90 -15.50
N ASP A 23 9.50 1.47 -16.41
CA ASP A 23 9.41 0.20 -17.15
C ASP A 23 9.31 -1.04 -16.25
N LEU A 24 9.78 -0.95 -15.00
CA LEU A 24 9.72 -2.05 -14.03
C LEU A 24 8.28 -2.39 -13.61
N ALA A 25 7.44 -1.39 -13.35
CA ALA A 25 6.04 -1.59 -13.00
C ALA A 25 5.28 -2.20 -14.18
N ILE A 26 5.55 -1.71 -15.39
CA ILE A 26 4.95 -2.22 -16.63
C ILE A 26 5.39 -3.66 -16.87
N SER A 27 6.68 -3.94 -16.74
CA SER A 27 7.24 -5.29 -16.93
C SER A 27 6.67 -6.28 -15.90
N LEU A 28 6.51 -5.85 -14.64
CA LEU A 28 5.91 -6.69 -13.60
C LEU A 28 4.45 -7.01 -13.92
N GLY A 29 3.67 -6.00 -14.32
CA GLY A 29 2.28 -6.18 -14.70
C GLY A 29 2.09 -7.18 -15.86
N GLN A 30 3.00 -7.15 -16.83
CA GLN A 30 3.01 -8.11 -17.94
C GLN A 30 3.41 -9.52 -17.50
N LEU A 31 4.34 -9.64 -16.54
CA LEU A 31 4.82 -10.92 -16.04
C LEU A 31 3.85 -11.59 -15.04
N ILE A 32 3.13 -10.79 -14.28
CA ILE A 32 2.19 -11.23 -13.24
C ILE A 32 0.85 -10.51 -13.44
N PRO A 33 0.07 -10.88 -14.46
CA PRO A 33 -1.13 -10.14 -14.87
C PRO A 33 -2.25 -10.12 -13.81
N ASN A 34 -2.22 -11.05 -12.86
CA ASN A 34 -3.20 -11.11 -11.76
C ASN A 34 -2.71 -10.42 -10.48
N SER A 35 -1.61 -9.67 -10.54
CA SER A 35 -1.16 -8.90 -9.37
C SER A 35 -2.05 -7.68 -9.14
N GLU A 36 -2.23 -7.36 -7.88
CA GLU A 36 -2.98 -6.19 -7.41
C GLU A 36 -2.01 -5.11 -6.93
N ILE A 37 -2.39 -3.85 -7.04
CA ILE A 37 -1.56 -2.71 -6.66
C ILE A 37 -2.13 -2.04 -5.42
N VAL A 38 -1.26 -1.82 -4.43
CA VAL A 38 -1.51 -0.92 -3.30
C VAL A 38 -0.70 0.35 -3.51
N VAL A 39 -1.34 1.49 -3.44
CA VAL A 39 -0.70 2.80 -3.58
C VAL A 39 -0.36 3.33 -2.20
N VAL A 40 0.91 3.65 -1.98
CA VAL A 40 1.36 4.30 -0.74
C VAL A 40 1.60 5.79 -1.03
N THR A 41 1.01 6.64 -0.22
CA THR A 41 1.11 8.11 -0.33
C THR A 41 1.43 8.74 1.02
N THR A 42 1.58 10.05 1.06
CA THR A 42 1.72 10.86 2.28
C THR A 42 0.60 11.91 2.33
N PRO A 43 0.36 12.60 3.47
CA PRO A 43 -0.69 13.61 3.57
C PRO A 43 -0.53 14.81 2.64
N GLN A 44 0.66 15.00 2.06
CA GLN A 44 0.97 16.13 1.17
C GLN A 44 0.17 16.08 -0.13
N VAL A 45 -0.44 17.17 -0.52
CA VAL A 45 -1.22 17.29 -1.77
C VAL A 45 -0.40 16.92 -3.02
N ALA A 46 0.88 17.25 -3.05
CA ALA A 46 1.77 16.90 -4.16
C ALA A 46 1.96 15.38 -4.32
N ALA A 47 1.86 14.61 -3.22
CA ALA A 47 1.96 13.16 -3.27
C ALA A 47 0.75 12.52 -3.98
N ALA A 48 -0.42 13.14 -3.91
CA ALA A 48 -1.61 12.67 -4.61
C ALA A 48 -1.43 12.66 -6.13
N GLU A 49 -0.70 13.62 -6.71
CA GLU A 49 -0.41 13.66 -8.15
C GLU A 49 0.49 12.50 -8.58
N VAL A 50 1.48 12.14 -7.75
CA VAL A 50 2.36 11.00 -8.02
C VAL A 50 1.58 9.69 -7.94
N ALA A 51 0.73 9.55 -6.93
CA ALA A 51 -0.16 8.42 -6.75
C ALA A 51 -1.14 8.25 -7.93
N GLU A 52 -1.69 9.36 -8.44
CA GLU A 52 -2.55 9.35 -9.61
C GLU A 52 -1.84 8.83 -10.87
N ARG A 53 -0.57 9.19 -11.07
CA ARG A 53 0.25 8.65 -12.18
C ARG A 53 0.41 7.14 -12.06
N ALA A 54 0.68 6.63 -10.84
CA ALA A 54 0.76 5.19 -10.60
C ALA A 54 -0.57 4.48 -10.92
N GLY A 55 -1.70 5.07 -10.52
CA GLY A 55 -3.02 4.56 -10.85
C GLY A 55 -3.32 4.53 -12.36
N ARG A 56 -2.89 5.55 -13.11
CA ARG A 56 -3.03 5.57 -14.59
C ARG A 56 -2.27 4.43 -15.25
N ILE A 57 -1.03 4.15 -14.78
CA ILE A 57 -0.24 3.04 -15.30
C ILE A 57 -0.89 1.70 -14.94
N ALA A 58 -1.34 1.52 -13.71
CA ALA A 58 -2.08 0.33 -13.31
C ALA A 58 -3.26 0.07 -14.24
N HIS A 59 -4.05 1.09 -14.53
CA HIS A 59 -5.17 1.00 -15.45
C HIS A 59 -4.75 0.62 -16.89
N GLN A 60 -3.66 1.21 -17.39
CA GLN A 60 -3.12 0.92 -18.73
C GLN A 60 -2.63 -0.53 -18.88
N ILE A 61 -2.07 -1.11 -17.82
CA ILE A 61 -1.59 -2.50 -17.80
C ILE A 61 -2.64 -3.49 -17.27
N HIS A 62 -3.90 -3.05 -17.14
CA HIS A 62 -5.02 -3.85 -16.67
C HIS A 62 -4.84 -4.47 -15.28
N GLN A 63 -4.10 -3.80 -14.40
CA GLN A 63 -3.97 -4.19 -13.01
C GLN A 63 -4.97 -3.45 -12.12
N GLN A 64 -5.47 -4.14 -11.10
CA GLN A 64 -6.42 -3.58 -10.17
C GLN A 64 -5.69 -2.82 -9.06
N VAL A 65 -6.06 -1.56 -8.84
CA VAL A 65 -5.67 -0.80 -7.65
C VAL A 65 -6.66 -1.15 -6.53
N ILE A 66 -6.17 -1.79 -5.47
CA ILE A 66 -7.03 -2.34 -4.40
C ILE A 66 -7.14 -1.45 -3.18
N GLY A 67 -6.33 -0.41 -3.10
CA GLY A 67 -6.42 0.55 -2.01
C GLY A 67 -5.24 1.49 -1.90
N VAL A 68 -5.39 2.44 -1.00
CA VAL A 68 -4.40 3.47 -0.67
C VAL A 68 -3.97 3.29 0.79
N ILE A 69 -2.69 3.50 1.07
CA ILE A 69 -2.15 3.62 2.42
C ILE A 69 -1.55 5.02 2.55
N GLU A 70 -1.95 5.76 3.57
CA GLU A 70 -1.33 7.04 3.92
C GLU A 70 -0.22 6.79 4.94
N ASN A 71 1.03 7.03 4.56
CA ASN A 71 2.17 6.97 5.45
C ASN A 71 2.50 8.36 5.99
N MET A 72 3.12 8.45 7.18
CA MET A 72 3.48 9.72 7.84
C MET A 72 2.26 10.61 8.11
N SER A 73 1.12 10.01 8.49
CA SER A 73 -0.16 10.74 8.59
C SER A 73 -0.17 11.77 9.69
N ALA A 74 0.22 11.40 10.88
CA ALA A 74 0.27 12.29 12.02
C ALA A 74 1.41 11.89 12.95
N PHE A 75 1.86 12.82 13.77
CA PHE A 75 2.87 12.58 14.81
C PHE A 75 2.23 12.79 16.18
N PRO A 76 2.09 11.75 17.01
CA PRO A 76 1.63 11.92 18.37
C PRO A 76 2.72 12.63 19.20
N CYS A 77 2.38 13.76 19.78
CA CYS A 77 3.30 14.50 20.64
C CYS A 77 3.73 13.63 21.84
N PRO A 78 5.02 13.40 22.07
CA PRO A 78 5.48 12.54 23.16
C PRO A 78 5.19 13.11 24.56
N THR A 79 4.84 14.39 24.65
CA THR A 79 4.58 15.06 25.93
C THR A 79 3.09 15.12 26.29
N CYS A 80 2.22 15.42 25.31
CA CYS A 80 0.79 15.61 25.58
C CYS A 80 -0.12 14.67 24.76
N SER A 81 0.48 13.79 23.93
CA SER A 81 -0.24 12.88 23.03
C SER A 81 -1.16 13.56 22.01
N GLU A 82 -1.07 14.88 21.86
CA GLU A 82 -1.79 15.62 20.84
C GLU A 82 -1.27 15.24 19.44
N SER A 83 -2.19 15.01 18.51
CA SER A 83 -1.84 14.63 17.13
C SER A 83 -1.42 15.87 16.33
N ILE A 84 -0.21 15.85 15.80
CA ILE A 84 0.37 16.96 15.02
C ILE A 84 0.49 16.51 13.55
N SER A 85 -0.16 17.22 12.66
CA SER A 85 -0.09 16.98 11.21
C SER A 85 1.15 17.65 10.61
N LEU A 86 2.31 17.00 10.70
CA LEU A 86 3.59 17.55 10.23
C LEU A 86 3.62 17.78 8.71
N PHE A 87 2.91 16.96 7.97
CA PHE A 87 2.93 16.95 6.49
C PHE A 87 1.59 17.33 5.87
N GLY A 88 0.70 17.93 6.64
CA GLY A 88 -0.67 18.24 6.21
C GLY A 88 -1.65 17.13 6.60
N ASP A 89 -2.83 17.17 6.02
CA ASP A 89 -3.93 16.27 6.36
C ASP A 89 -4.78 15.94 5.12
N GLY A 90 -5.43 14.78 5.11
CA GLY A 90 -6.38 14.39 4.08
C GLY A 90 -5.81 13.94 2.73
N GLY A 91 -4.48 13.80 2.60
CA GLY A 91 -3.86 13.39 1.34
C GLY A 91 -4.23 11.96 0.91
N GLY A 92 -4.37 11.05 1.88
CA GLY A 92 -4.77 9.67 1.61
C GLY A 92 -6.21 9.56 1.11
N GLU A 93 -7.14 10.29 1.72
CA GLU A 93 -8.55 10.35 1.30
C GLU A 93 -8.69 10.97 -0.08
N GLU A 94 -7.99 12.07 -0.33
CA GLU A 94 -8.00 12.73 -1.63
C GLU A 94 -7.42 11.82 -2.72
N THR A 95 -6.33 11.11 -2.42
CA THR A 95 -5.74 10.11 -3.33
C THR A 95 -6.73 8.99 -3.62
N SER A 96 -7.37 8.42 -2.60
CA SER A 96 -8.39 7.39 -2.72
C SER A 96 -9.53 7.85 -3.64
N ARG A 97 -10.06 9.04 -3.41
CA ARG A 97 -11.13 9.64 -4.20
C ARG A 97 -10.73 9.83 -5.67
N ARG A 98 -9.54 10.37 -5.94
CA ARG A 98 -9.04 10.58 -7.31
C ARG A 98 -8.81 9.27 -8.04
N LEU A 99 -8.21 8.30 -7.37
CA LEU A 99 -7.99 6.98 -7.96
C LEU A 99 -9.31 6.28 -8.28
N SER A 100 -10.30 6.33 -7.37
CA SER A 100 -11.62 5.75 -7.61
C SER A 100 -12.30 6.35 -8.85
N GLN A 101 -12.18 7.66 -9.02
CA GLN A 101 -12.69 8.35 -10.22
C GLN A 101 -11.93 7.93 -11.50
N LEU A 102 -10.61 7.77 -11.39
CA LEU A 102 -9.75 7.44 -12.54
C LEU A 102 -10.00 6.02 -13.04
N VAL A 103 -10.07 5.05 -12.11
CA VAL A 103 -10.19 3.62 -12.48
C VAL A 103 -11.64 3.16 -12.61
N GLY A 104 -12.61 3.99 -12.23
CA GLY A 104 -14.03 3.68 -12.32
C GLY A 104 -14.52 2.61 -11.32
N SER A 105 -13.76 2.34 -10.27
CA SER A 105 -14.11 1.40 -9.20
C SER A 105 -13.66 1.96 -7.86
N ASP A 106 -14.24 1.43 -6.76
CA ASP A 106 -13.88 1.87 -5.41
C ASP A 106 -12.43 1.48 -5.06
N VAL A 107 -11.64 2.49 -4.67
CA VAL A 107 -10.25 2.34 -4.20
C VAL A 107 -10.19 2.87 -2.77
N PRO A 108 -10.44 2.04 -1.76
CA PRO A 108 -10.56 2.48 -0.38
C PRO A 108 -9.22 2.94 0.23
N LEU A 109 -9.28 3.85 1.20
CA LEU A 109 -8.18 4.11 2.11
C LEU A 109 -8.07 2.93 3.10
N LEU A 110 -7.04 2.10 2.95
CA LEU A 110 -6.82 0.91 3.78
C LEU A 110 -6.43 1.27 5.21
N GLY A 111 -5.66 2.33 5.37
CA GLY A 111 -5.27 2.83 6.68
C GLY A 111 -4.28 3.98 6.61
N LYS A 112 -4.03 4.56 7.79
CA LYS A 112 -3.07 5.63 8.00
C LYS A 112 -1.99 5.16 8.96
N ILE A 113 -0.73 5.27 8.57
CA ILE A 113 0.42 4.92 9.41
C ILE A 113 0.96 6.22 9.99
N PRO A 114 0.94 6.40 11.33
CA PRO A 114 1.47 7.59 11.95
C PRO A 114 2.98 7.70 11.76
N PHE A 115 3.48 8.93 11.72
CA PHE A 115 4.91 9.16 11.72
C PHE A 115 5.52 8.64 13.03
N SER A 116 6.51 7.76 12.89
CA SER A 116 7.19 7.14 14.02
C SER A 116 8.71 7.10 13.81
N PRO A 117 9.50 7.74 14.67
CA PRO A 117 10.96 7.60 14.65
C PRO A 117 11.42 6.15 14.81
N LEU A 118 10.67 5.34 15.58
CA LEU A 118 10.96 3.92 15.81
C LEU A 118 10.78 3.08 14.55
N LEU A 119 9.81 3.44 13.71
CA LEU A 119 9.61 2.78 12.41
C LEU A 119 10.83 2.99 11.51
N ARG A 120 11.39 4.22 11.48
CA ARG A 120 12.61 4.53 10.74
C ARG A 120 13.81 3.75 11.30
N THR A 121 14.05 3.84 12.61
CA THR A 121 15.19 3.15 13.25
C THR A 121 15.11 1.64 13.04
N GLY A 122 13.93 1.04 13.23
CA GLY A 122 13.73 -0.39 12.99
C GLY A 122 13.99 -0.81 11.55
N GLY A 123 13.66 0.06 10.58
CA GLY A 123 14.00 -0.15 9.17
C GLY A 123 15.50 -0.12 8.91
N ASP A 124 16.22 0.84 9.51
CA ASP A 124 17.68 0.96 9.38
C ASP A 124 18.41 -0.24 10.01
N ASP A 125 17.92 -0.73 11.15
CA ASP A 125 18.52 -1.81 11.93
C ASP A 125 18.06 -3.23 11.47
N GLY A 126 17.12 -3.30 10.51
CA GLY A 126 16.54 -4.58 10.09
C GLY A 126 15.66 -5.25 11.16
N SER A 127 15.13 -4.47 12.09
CA SER A 127 14.24 -4.91 13.18
C SER A 127 12.83 -4.35 12.95
N PRO A 128 11.90 -5.12 12.37
CA PRO A 128 10.56 -4.63 12.09
C PRO A 128 9.83 -4.18 13.34
N ILE A 129 9.18 -3.00 13.27
CA ILE A 129 8.47 -2.42 14.41
C ILE A 129 7.34 -3.33 14.93
N VAL A 130 6.74 -4.12 14.05
CA VAL A 130 5.67 -5.06 14.40
C VAL A 130 6.13 -6.17 15.32
N ASP A 131 7.41 -6.54 15.26
CA ASP A 131 8.03 -7.54 16.13
C ASP A 131 8.66 -6.88 17.37
N GLY A 132 9.36 -5.77 17.16
CA GLY A 132 10.10 -5.10 18.24
C GLY A 132 9.21 -4.28 19.20
N GLN A 133 8.12 -3.69 18.68
CA GLN A 133 7.21 -2.82 19.45
C GLN A 133 5.75 -2.97 18.98
N PRO A 134 5.13 -4.15 19.17
CA PRO A 134 3.80 -4.46 18.64
C PRO A 134 2.70 -3.55 19.21
N ASP A 135 2.89 -2.99 20.39
CA ASP A 135 1.92 -2.12 21.05
C ASP A 135 1.95 -0.67 20.55
N SER A 136 2.96 -0.27 19.77
CA SER A 136 3.03 1.07 19.21
C SER A 136 1.90 1.34 18.21
N GLU A 137 1.47 2.60 18.10
CA GLU A 137 0.42 3.00 17.16
C GLU A 137 0.76 2.66 15.70
N ALA A 138 2.04 2.83 15.33
CA ALA A 138 2.50 2.50 13.97
C ALA A 138 2.43 0.98 13.71
N ALA A 139 2.84 0.14 14.67
CA ALA A 139 2.76 -1.31 14.54
C ALA A 139 1.31 -1.79 14.43
N LYS A 140 0.40 -1.26 15.26
CA LYS A 140 -1.04 -1.56 15.20
C LYS A 140 -1.64 -1.17 13.86
N ALA A 141 -1.35 0.03 13.36
CA ALA A 141 -1.82 0.49 12.05
C ALA A 141 -1.34 -0.41 10.91
N ILE A 142 -0.06 -0.81 10.92
CA ILE A 142 0.49 -1.74 9.92
C ILE A 142 -0.20 -3.10 9.99
N THR A 143 -0.41 -3.62 11.20
CA THR A 143 -1.08 -4.91 11.42
C THR A 143 -2.52 -4.88 10.91
N GLU A 144 -3.29 -3.84 11.21
CA GLU A 144 -4.66 -3.67 10.72
C GLU A 144 -4.74 -3.61 9.19
N ILE A 145 -3.80 -2.91 8.56
CA ILE A 145 -3.69 -2.84 7.08
C ILE A 145 -3.38 -4.23 6.53
N ALA A 146 -2.41 -4.94 7.12
CA ALA A 146 -2.04 -6.29 6.70
C ALA A 146 -3.22 -7.26 6.81
N GLU A 147 -4.00 -7.21 7.89
CA GLU A 147 -5.20 -8.02 8.05
C GLU A 147 -6.26 -7.75 6.96
N LYS A 148 -6.45 -6.49 6.58
CA LYS A 148 -7.37 -6.14 5.48
C LYS A 148 -6.92 -6.74 4.16
N LEU A 149 -5.63 -6.70 3.85
CA LEU A 149 -5.06 -7.29 2.64
C LEU A 149 -5.19 -8.82 2.63
N VAL A 150 -4.89 -9.49 3.74
CA VAL A 150 -5.01 -10.96 3.86
C VAL A 150 -6.47 -11.42 3.76
N LYS A 151 -7.41 -10.71 4.40
CA LYS A 151 -8.85 -11.02 4.31
C LYS A 151 -9.36 -10.91 2.88
N ARG A 152 -8.90 -9.90 2.12
CA ARG A 152 -9.23 -9.72 0.72
C ARG A 152 -8.70 -10.89 -0.13
N SER A 153 -7.43 -11.25 0.04
CA SER A 153 -6.80 -12.37 -0.68
C SER A 153 -7.58 -13.67 -0.47
N LYS A 154 -7.98 -13.97 0.76
CA LYS A 154 -8.77 -15.17 1.07
C LYS A 154 -10.17 -15.16 0.44
N SER A 155 -10.79 -14.01 0.25
CA SER A 155 -12.10 -13.91 -0.41
C SER A 155 -12.04 -14.19 -1.91
N LEU A 156 -10.87 -14.04 -2.53
CA LEU A 156 -10.60 -14.35 -3.94
C LEU A 156 -10.23 -15.82 -4.16
N LEU A 157 -9.80 -16.53 -3.11
CA LEU A 157 -9.54 -17.97 -3.14
C LEU A 157 -10.87 -18.72 -3.29
N GLY A 158 -11.14 -19.23 -4.48
CA GLY A 158 -12.37 -20.00 -4.77
C GLY A 158 -13.27 -19.39 -5.84
N VAL A 159 -12.99 -18.21 -6.33
CA VAL A 159 -13.64 -17.66 -7.50
C VAL A 159 -13.12 -18.40 -8.74
N ARG A 160 -13.89 -19.38 -9.23
CA ARG A 160 -13.60 -20.01 -10.52
C ARG A 160 -13.70 -18.95 -11.61
N LEU A 161 -12.58 -18.57 -12.18
CA LEU A 161 -12.55 -17.81 -13.41
C LEU A 161 -13.22 -18.67 -14.49
N GLY A 162 -14.41 -18.28 -14.93
CA GLY A 162 -15.09 -18.93 -16.03
C GLY A 162 -14.22 -18.78 -17.28
N VAL A 163 -13.56 -19.86 -17.68
CA VAL A 163 -12.91 -19.94 -18.99
C VAL A 163 -14.04 -20.14 -19.99
N SER A 164 -14.45 -19.07 -20.66
CA SER A 164 -15.29 -19.24 -21.87
C SER A 164 -14.41 -19.84 -22.95
N THR A 165 -14.72 -21.08 -23.31
CA THR A 165 -14.21 -21.76 -24.50
C THR A 165 -14.73 -21.09 -25.76
#